data_c07ba7fdd73bde3714cd0ed0d05df622
#
_entry.id   c07ba7fdd73bde3714cd0ed0d05df622
#
_cell.length_a   1.000
_cell.length_b   1.000
_cell.length_c   1.000
_cell.angle_alpha   90.00
_cell.angle_beta   90.00
_cell.angle_gamma   90.00
#
_symmetry.space_group_name_H-M   'P 1'
#
loop_
_entity.id
_entity.type
_entity.pdbx_description
1 polymer ?
#
loop_
_entity_poly.entity_id
_entity_poly.type
_entity_poly.pdbx_seq_one_letter_code
_entity_poly.pdbx_strand_id
1 'polypeptide(L)'
;MPGKADGAYTPRADLLAGRVVLVTGAGDGIGRAAALAYAEHGADVVLLGRTERKLEAVFDLIESRTETRPVVVPADLEHASEDAATILYHAIRREYGRLDGVLHNAGLLGPRTSIAEYPVSDWLEVMHVNVNAAFIVTRALMPLLGESDDASVVFTSSGVGRRGRAQWGAYAVSKFAVEGLMEVLADETARAGRVRVNSLNPGATRTAMRAAAYPDEDPRALPPPVDHMGLYLYLMGPDSRGITGQRFDAAAWSSPR
;
A
#
# COMPACT_ATOMS: atom_id res chain seq x y z
N MET A 1 17.26 -12.71 -24.38
CA MET A 1 16.05 -11.90 -24.27
C MET A 1 14.91 -12.83 -23.89
N PRO A 2 14.44 -12.91 -22.61
CA PRO A 2 13.18 -13.61 -22.34
C PRO A 2 12.06 -12.74 -22.86
N GLY A 3 11.20 -13.31 -23.71
CA GLY A 3 10.06 -12.64 -24.30
C GLY A 3 9.11 -12.07 -23.22
N LYS A 4 8.59 -10.88 -23.46
CA LYS A 4 7.45 -10.36 -22.72
C LYS A 4 6.35 -11.41 -22.80
N ALA A 5 5.86 -11.87 -21.64
CA ALA A 5 4.71 -12.75 -21.58
C ALA A 5 3.53 -12.04 -22.27
N ASP A 6 2.99 -12.67 -23.32
CA ASP A 6 1.72 -12.29 -23.91
C ASP A 6 0.64 -12.38 -22.82
N GLY A 7 0.07 -11.23 -22.43
CA GLY A 7 -1.00 -11.17 -21.45
C GLY A 7 -0.77 -10.16 -20.33
N ALA A 8 -0.25 -8.95 -20.61
CA ALA A 8 -0.25 -7.87 -19.62
C ALA A 8 -1.70 -7.53 -19.25
N TYR A 9 -2.01 -7.46 -17.94
CA TYR A 9 -3.31 -7.03 -17.45
C TYR A 9 -3.59 -5.61 -17.94
N THR A 10 -4.73 -5.47 -18.60
CA THR A 10 -5.22 -4.17 -19.10
C THR A 10 -6.50 -3.82 -18.35
N PRO A 11 -6.41 -2.99 -17.30
CA PRO A 11 -7.58 -2.57 -16.55
C PRO A 11 -8.48 -1.71 -17.44
N ARG A 12 -9.80 -1.84 -17.27
CA ARG A 12 -10.75 -0.88 -17.90
C ARG A 12 -10.58 0.48 -17.24
N ALA A 13 -10.85 1.53 -18.03
CA ALA A 13 -10.67 2.92 -17.56
C ALA A 13 -11.53 3.29 -16.33
N ASP A 14 -12.67 2.62 -16.15
CA ASP A 14 -13.61 2.81 -15.05
C ASP A 14 -13.52 1.73 -13.95
N LEU A 15 -12.41 0.99 -13.88
CA LEU A 15 -12.25 -0.18 -13.01
C LEU A 15 -12.61 0.10 -11.54
N LEU A 16 -12.29 1.30 -11.06
CA LEU A 16 -12.50 1.73 -9.68
C LEU A 16 -13.58 2.81 -9.55
N ALA A 17 -14.41 3.02 -10.58
CA ALA A 17 -15.44 4.04 -10.53
C ALA A 17 -16.37 3.88 -9.32
N GLY A 18 -16.57 4.98 -8.58
CA GLY A 18 -17.41 5.03 -7.38
C GLY A 18 -16.80 4.36 -6.15
N ARG A 19 -15.53 3.96 -6.18
CA ARG A 19 -14.78 3.48 -5.01
C ARG A 19 -14.06 4.62 -4.31
N VAL A 20 -13.94 4.50 -3.01
CA VAL A 20 -13.09 5.35 -2.16
C VAL A 20 -11.91 4.52 -1.66
N VAL A 21 -10.69 4.96 -1.93
CA VAL A 21 -9.47 4.23 -1.60
C VAL A 21 -8.51 5.08 -0.77
N LEU A 22 -8.14 4.61 0.41
CA LEU A 22 -7.07 5.21 1.21
C LEU A 22 -5.71 4.66 0.76
N VAL A 23 -4.75 5.55 0.51
CA VAL A 23 -3.35 5.20 0.23
C VAL A 23 -2.44 5.80 1.29
N THR A 24 -1.74 4.96 2.07
CA THR A 24 -0.71 5.44 3.01
C THR A 24 0.63 5.60 2.31
N GLY A 25 1.37 6.67 2.63
CA GLY A 25 2.59 7.02 1.93
C GLY A 25 2.34 7.50 0.49
N ALA A 26 1.20 8.18 0.26
CA ALA A 26 0.73 8.60 -1.06
C ALA A 26 1.58 9.68 -1.73
N GLY A 27 2.47 10.36 -0.99
CA GLY A 27 3.22 11.50 -1.52
C GLY A 27 4.44 11.16 -2.38
N ASP A 28 4.91 9.89 -2.41
CA ASP A 28 6.15 9.53 -3.11
C ASP A 28 6.14 8.06 -3.56
N GLY A 29 7.08 7.72 -4.46
CA GLY A 29 7.38 6.36 -4.87
C GLY A 29 6.15 5.56 -5.34
N ILE A 30 6.00 4.36 -4.79
CA ILE A 30 4.93 3.43 -5.14
C ILE A 30 3.57 3.97 -4.71
N GLY A 31 3.46 4.56 -3.50
CA GLY A 31 2.20 5.12 -3.01
C GLY A 31 1.66 6.24 -3.89
N ARG A 32 2.55 7.13 -4.36
CA ARG A 32 2.19 8.19 -5.32
C ARG A 32 1.70 7.58 -6.65
N ALA A 33 2.43 6.61 -7.19
CA ALA A 33 2.04 5.97 -8.44
C ALA A 33 0.70 5.24 -8.31
N ALA A 34 0.46 4.55 -7.18
CA ALA A 34 -0.80 3.87 -6.92
C ALA A 34 -1.97 4.85 -6.77
N ALA A 35 -1.78 5.95 -6.04
CA ALA A 35 -2.81 6.98 -5.88
C ALA A 35 -3.24 7.58 -7.23
N LEU A 36 -2.26 7.92 -8.09
CA LEU A 36 -2.53 8.40 -9.44
C LEU A 36 -3.25 7.35 -10.29
N ALA A 37 -2.77 6.10 -10.29
CA ALA A 37 -3.38 5.02 -11.05
C ALA A 37 -4.81 4.73 -10.59
N TYR A 38 -5.09 4.76 -9.29
CA TYR A 38 -6.44 4.55 -8.76
C TYR A 38 -7.39 5.67 -9.20
N ALA A 39 -6.95 6.94 -9.11
CA ALA A 39 -7.74 8.07 -9.56
C ALA A 39 -7.98 8.06 -11.07
N GLU A 40 -6.96 7.74 -11.88
CA GLU A 40 -7.07 7.60 -13.34
C GLU A 40 -8.03 6.47 -13.76
N HIS A 41 -8.37 5.55 -12.84
CA HIS A 41 -9.36 4.48 -13.05
C HIS A 41 -10.68 4.73 -12.29
N GLY A 42 -10.92 5.97 -11.85
CA GLY A 42 -12.20 6.42 -11.32
C GLY A 42 -12.39 6.34 -9.81
N ALA A 43 -11.36 6.06 -9.03
CA ALA A 43 -11.47 6.09 -7.57
C ALA A 43 -11.33 7.51 -6.99
N ASP A 44 -12.13 7.83 -6.00
CA ASP A 44 -11.84 8.92 -5.06
C ASP A 44 -10.72 8.47 -4.12
N VAL A 45 -9.65 9.25 -3.97
CA VAL A 45 -8.45 8.82 -3.25
C VAL A 45 -8.17 9.67 -2.02
N VAL A 46 -8.06 9.02 -0.87
CA VAL A 46 -7.58 9.63 0.38
C VAL A 46 -6.05 9.51 0.43
N LEU A 47 -5.36 10.63 0.29
CA LEU A 47 -3.90 10.73 0.22
C LEU A 47 -3.35 10.94 1.62
N LEU A 48 -2.89 9.86 2.29
CA LEU A 48 -2.31 9.94 3.62
C LEU A 48 -0.78 9.88 3.56
N GLY A 49 -0.12 10.79 4.27
CA GLY A 49 1.33 10.80 4.38
C GLY A 49 1.86 11.97 5.21
N ARG A 50 3.14 11.93 5.53
CA ARG A 50 3.80 12.86 6.44
C ARG A 50 4.05 14.25 5.83
N THR A 51 4.38 14.31 4.55
CA THR A 51 4.83 15.54 3.90
C THR A 51 3.70 16.17 3.09
N GLU A 52 3.00 17.14 3.68
CA GLU A 52 1.83 17.80 3.10
C GLU A 52 2.10 18.29 1.68
N ARG A 53 3.16 19.06 1.44
CA ARG A 53 3.51 19.55 0.09
C ARG A 53 3.64 18.44 -0.97
N LYS A 54 4.08 17.23 -0.58
CA LYS A 54 4.14 16.11 -1.51
C LYS A 54 2.75 15.54 -1.82
N LEU A 55 1.85 15.56 -0.84
CA LEU A 55 0.47 15.11 -1.00
C LEU A 55 -0.30 16.10 -1.87
N GLU A 56 -0.13 17.41 -1.63
CA GLU A 56 -0.71 18.48 -2.45
C GLU A 56 -0.28 18.36 -3.91
N ALA A 57 0.99 18.10 -4.19
CA ALA A 57 1.47 17.88 -5.55
C ALA A 57 0.83 16.64 -6.22
N VAL A 58 0.45 15.61 -5.46
CA VAL A 58 -0.31 14.47 -5.99
C VAL A 58 -1.79 14.83 -6.19
N PHE A 59 -2.36 15.57 -5.25
CA PHE A 59 -3.71 16.12 -5.33
C PHE A 59 -3.91 16.94 -6.61
N ASP A 60 -3.04 17.93 -6.86
CA ASP A 60 -3.09 18.80 -8.06
C ASP A 60 -3.01 17.97 -9.35
N LEU A 61 -2.18 16.93 -9.36
CA LEU A 61 -2.06 16.04 -10.51
C LEU A 61 -3.34 15.22 -10.75
N ILE A 62 -4.00 14.75 -9.70
CA ILE A 62 -5.27 14.04 -9.81
C ILE A 62 -6.35 15.02 -10.32
N GLU A 63 -6.51 16.18 -9.70
CA GLU A 63 -7.49 17.18 -10.13
C GLU A 63 -7.30 17.61 -11.60
N SER A 64 -6.04 17.72 -12.06
CA SER A 64 -5.75 18.13 -13.43
C SER A 64 -6.02 17.05 -14.49
N ARG A 65 -6.19 15.78 -14.09
CA ARG A 65 -6.27 14.65 -15.01
C ARG A 65 -7.56 13.85 -14.93
N THR A 66 -8.31 14.00 -13.86
CA THR A 66 -9.49 13.18 -13.57
C THR A 66 -10.62 14.03 -13.01
N GLU A 67 -11.84 13.48 -13.01
CA GLU A 67 -13.02 14.10 -12.38
C GLU A 67 -13.25 13.53 -10.96
N THR A 68 -12.27 12.78 -10.40
CA THR A 68 -12.39 12.19 -9.06
C THR A 68 -12.10 13.22 -7.97
N ARG A 69 -12.46 12.90 -6.74
CA ARG A 69 -12.34 13.82 -5.59
C ARG A 69 -11.23 13.34 -4.64
N PRO A 70 -9.96 13.77 -4.84
CA PRO A 70 -8.91 13.45 -3.88
C PRO A 70 -9.08 14.25 -2.59
N VAL A 71 -8.60 13.70 -1.47
CA VAL A 71 -8.49 14.41 -0.18
C VAL A 71 -7.11 14.22 0.39
N VAL A 72 -6.48 15.30 0.85
CA VAL A 72 -5.17 15.28 1.51
C VAL A 72 -5.35 15.11 3.01
N VAL A 73 -4.66 14.12 3.58
CA VAL A 73 -4.60 13.85 5.02
C VAL A 73 -3.13 13.85 5.47
N PRO A 74 -2.61 15.01 5.91
CA PRO A 74 -1.27 15.07 6.48
C PRO A 74 -1.26 14.34 7.82
N ALA A 75 -0.57 13.20 7.87
CA ALA A 75 -0.44 12.41 9.10
C ALA A 75 0.92 11.70 9.14
N ASP A 76 1.60 11.80 10.28
CA ASP A 76 2.81 11.05 10.54
C ASP A 76 2.44 9.75 11.26
N LEU A 77 2.69 8.63 10.60
CA LEU A 77 2.41 7.31 11.15
C LEU A 77 3.35 6.91 12.30
N GLU A 78 4.42 7.65 12.53
CA GLU A 78 5.24 7.53 13.76
C GLU A 78 4.43 7.91 15.02
N HIS A 79 3.39 8.72 14.83
CA HIS A 79 2.49 9.17 15.89
C HIS A 79 1.09 8.50 15.78
N ALA A 80 1.00 7.41 15.02
CA ALA A 80 -0.25 6.68 14.88
C ALA A 80 -0.78 6.20 16.24
N SER A 81 -2.01 6.57 16.55
CA SER A 81 -2.71 6.22 17.78
C SER A 81 -4.17 5.89 17.49
N GLU A 82 -4.86 5.32 18.47
CA GLU A 82 -6.29 5.01 18.35
C GLU A 82 -7.10 6.30 18.11
N ASP A 83 -6.77 7.39 18.81
CA ASP A 83 -7.45 8.69 18.63
C ASP A 83 -7.23 9.26 17.23
N ALA A 84 -5.99 9.25 16.73
CA ALA A 84 -5.68 9.72 15.38
C ALA A 84 -6.41 8.89 14.31
N ALA A 85 -6.48 7.58 14.47
CA ALA A 85 -7.19 6.70 13.56
C ALA A 85 -8.71 6.86 13.65
N THR A 86 -9.25 7.18 14.82
CA THR A 86 -10.67 7.52 14.99
C THR A 86 -11.02 8.84 14.29
N ILE A 87 -10.15 9.83 14.36
CA ILE A 87 -10.31 11.09 13.61
C ILE A 87 -10.32 10.80 12.09
N LEU A 88 -9.39 9.97 11.61
CA LEU A 88 -9.35 9.55 10.20
C LEU A 88 -10.66 8.86 9.77
N TYR A 89 -11.16 7.92 10.58
CA TYR A 89 -12.46 7.26 10.34
C TYR A 89 -13.58 8.28 10.16
N HIS A 90 -13.72 9.22 11.09
CA HIS A 90 -14.77 10.23 11.03
C HIS A 90 -14.61 11.18 9.85
N ALA A 91 -13.39 11.52 9.48
CA ALA A 91 -13.11 12.34 8.30
C ALA A 91 -13.55 11.65 7.01
N ILE A 92 -13.18 10.38 6.81
CA ILE A 92 -13.59 9.59 5.63
C ILE A 92 -15.12 9.38 5.62
N ARG A 93 -15.71 9.05 6.77
CA ARG A 93 -17.17 8.87 6.89
C ARG A 93 -17.94 10.15 6.53
N ARG A 94 -17.47 11.30 6.97
CA ARG A 94 -18.09 12.60 6.67
C ARG A 94 -17.97 12.99 5.22
N GLU A 95 -16.78 12.77 4.63
CA GLU A 95 -16.48 13.21 3.27
C GLU A 95 -17.13 12.34 2.20
N TYR A 96 -17.03 11.02 2.38
CA TYR A 96 -17.42 10.06 1.35
C TYR A 96 -18.58 9.13 1.77
N GLY A 97 -18.80 8.95 3.06
CA GLY A 97 -19.80 8.01 3.59
C GLY A 97 -19.41 6.53 3.47
N ARG A 98 -18.30 6.20 2.78
CA ARG A 98 -17.86 4.83 2.46
C ARG A 98 -16.34 4.72 2.38
N LEU A 99 -15.84 3.49 2.42
CA LEU A 99 -14.46 3.15 2.08
C LEU A 99 -14.41 1.76 1.44
N ASP A 100 -13.82 1.66 0.26
CA ASP A 100 -13.80 0.43 -0.53
C ASP A 100 -12.40 -0.17 -0.67
N GLY A 101 -11.38 0.54 -0.23
CA GLY A 101 -10.03 0.03 -0.26
C GLY A 101 -9.04 0.75 0.63
N VAL A 102 -8.03 0.00 1.07
CA VAL A 102 -6.86 0.53 1.79
C VAL A 102 -5.60 -0.06 1.18
N LEU A 103 -4.69 0.81 0.74
CA LEU A 103 -3.33 0.43 0.42
C LEU A 103 -2.39 0.84 1.56
N HIS A 104 -1.95 -0.12 2.35
CA HIS A 104 -0.86 0.05 3.31
C HIS A 104 0.48 0.00 2.59
N ASN A 105 0.99 1.16 2.20
CA ASN A 105 2.25 1.28 1.47
C ASN A 105 3.32 2.07 2.25
N ALA A 106 2.92 2.94 3.17
CA ALA A 106 3.86 3.65 4.02
C ALA A 106 4.80 2.69 4.75
N GLY A 107 6.05 3.09 4.91
CA GLY A 107 7.03 2.31 5.64
C GLY A 107 8.38 3.00 5.73
N LEU A 108 9.12 2.62 6.75
CA LEU A 108 10.50 3.04 6.99
C LEU A 108 11.44 1.86 6.75
N LEU A 109 12.61 2.15 6.17
CA LEU A 109 13.68 1.16 5.98
C LEU A 109 14.45 0.91 7.28
N GLY A 110 14.71 1.96 8.04
CA GLY A 110 15.66 1.94 9.14
C GLY A 110 17.10 1.72 8.69
N PRO A 111 18.05 1.66 9.61
CA PRO A 111 19.46 1.41 9.30
C PRO A 111 19.69 -0.02 8.81
N ARG A 112 20.64 -0.18 7.88
CA ARG A 112 21.12 -1.47 7.42
C ARG A 112 22.37 -1.87 8.20
N THR A 113 22.16 -2.60 9.29
CA THR A 113 23.21 -3.05 10.20
C THR A 113 22.90 -4.43 10.80
N SER A 114 23.85 -5.01 11.55
CA SER A 114 23.65 -6.27 12.25
C SER A 114 22.63 -6.12 13.39
N ILE A 115 21.98 -7.20 13.79
CA ILE A 115 21.04 -7.18 14.93
C ILE A 115 21.76 -6.74 16.21
N ALA A 116 23.02 -7.13 16.39
CA ALA A 116 23.79 -6.77 17.59
C ALA A 116 24.06 -5.26 17.71
N GLU A 117 24.12 -4.56 16.60
CA GLU A 117 24.42 -3.13 16.52
C GLU A 117 23.18 -2.28 16.19
N TYR A 118 22.01 -2.90 16.06
CA TYR A 118 20.79 -2.19 15.64
C TYR A 118 20.31 -1.27 16.78
N PRO A 119 20.18 0.05 16.56
CA PRO A 119 19.69 0.96 17.59
C PRO A 119 18.25 0.59 17.99
N VAL A 120 18.00 0.50 19.30
CA VAL A 120 16.68 0.13 19.82
C VAL A 120 15.60 1.14 19.43
N SER A 121 15.93 2.44 19.43
CA SER A 121 15.01 3.50 18.98
C SER A 121 14.55 3.29 17.55
N ASP A 122 15.49 3.05 16.64
CA ASP A 122 15.18 2.85 15.21
C ASP A 122 14.40 1.57 14.98
N TRP A 123 14.67 0.51 15.79
CA TRP A 123 13.88 -0.72 15.77
C TRP A 123 12.43 -0.45 16.13
N LEU A 124 12.19 0.26 17.22
CA LEU A 124 10.84 0.58 17.70
C LEU A 124 10.10 1.48 16.71
N GLU A 125 10.77 2.48 16.15
CA GLU A 125 10.20 3.37 15.12
C GLU A 125 9.78 2.59 13.87
N VAL A 126 10.67 1.76 13.30
CA VAL A 126 10.35 0.94 12.13
C VAL A 126 9.19 -0.02 12.40
N MET A 127 9.19 -0.69 13.55
CA MET A 127 8.10 -1.59 13.92
C MET A 127 6.80 -0.83 14.13
N HIS A 128 6.85 0.37 14.72
CA HIS A 128 5.65 1.18 14.91
C HIS A 128 5.05 1.62 13.58
N VAL A 129 5.83 2.23 12.70
CA VAL A 129 5.34 2.74 11.40
C VAL A 129 4.91 1.61 10.48
N ASN A 130 5.70 0.54 10.36
CA ASN A 130 5.45 -0.50 9.37
C ASN A 130 4.37 -1.50 9.80
N VAL A 131 4.19 -1.71 11.11
CA VAL A 131 3.30 -2.77 11.64
C VAL A 131 2.18 -2.17 12.48
N ASN A 132 2.51 -1.46 13.57
CA ASN A 132 1.51 -1.00 14.53
C ASN A 132 0.56 0.03 13.88
N ALA A 133 1.11 0.97 13.12
CA ALA A 133 0.29 1.96 12.42
C ALA A 133 -0.64 1.32 11.37
N ALA A 134 -0.14 0.32 10.63
CA ALA A 134 -0.98 -0.44 9.69
C ALA A 134 -2.13 -1.16 10.41
N PHE A 135 -1.85 -1.80 11.56
CA PHE A 135 -2.87 -2.42 12.41
C PHE A 135 -3.87 -1.38 12.94
N ILE A 136 -3.41 -0.28 13.52
CA ILE A 136 -4.24 0.77 14.12
C ILE A 136 -5.19 1.37 13.08
N VAL A 137 -4.67 1.73 11.91
CA VAL A 137 -5.47 2.28 10.80
C VAL A 137 -6.48 1.25 10.29
N THR A 138 -6.05 0.00 10.07
CA THR A 138 -6.95 -1.08 9.65
C THR A 138 -8.10 -1.27 10.65
N ARG A 139 -7.78 -1.43 11.93
CA ARG A 139 -8.76 -1.63 12.99
C ARG A 139 -9.82 -0.53 13.03
N ALA A 140 -9.39 0.73 12.92
CA ALA A 140 -10.31 1.87 12.96
C ALA A 140 -11.21 1.93 11.71
N LEU A 141 -10.71 1.49 10.54
CA LEU A 141 -11.42 1.58 9.27
C LEU A 141 -12.25 0.32 8.94
N MET A 142 -12.09 -0.78 9.68
CA MET A 142 -12.86 -2.02 9.47
C MET A 142 -14.37 -1.82 9.43
N PRO A 143 -15.01 -0.94 10.26
CA PRO A 143 -16.45 -0.70 10.14
C PRO A 143 -16.86 -0.15 8.77
N LEU A 144 -16.09 0.79 8.19
CA LEU A 144 -16.37 1.32 6.84
C LEU A 144 -16.14 0.27 5.76
N LEU A 145 -15.02 -0.47 5.83
CA LEU A 145 -14.70 -1.53 4.90
C LEU A 145 -15.76 -2.65 4.92
N GLY A 146 -16.28 -3.00 6.09
CA GLY A 146 -17.33 -4.01 6.24
C GLY A 146 -18.71 -3.59 5.68
N GLU A 147 -18.95 -2.31 5.46
CA GLU A 147 -20.14 -1.78 4.80
C GLU A 147 -20.06 -1.84 3.27
N SER A 148 -18.86 -1.95 2.70
CA SER A 148 -18.67 -2.12 1.26
C SER A 148 -19.07 -3.55 0.83
N ASP A 149 -19.61 -3.69 -0.37
CA ASP A 149 -19.95 -5.01 -0.94
C ASP A 149 -18.72 -5.77 -1.45
N ASP A 150 -17.59 -5.07 -1.65
CA ASP A 150 -16.33 -5.65 -2.15
C ASP A 150 -15.15 -4.74 -1.80
N ALA A 151 -14.78 -4.68 -0.52
CA ALA A 151 -13.61 -3.94 -0.09
C ALA A 151 -12.30 -4.71 -0.34
N SER A 152 -11.20 -3.98 -0.51
CA SER A 152 -9.86 -4.57 -0.67
C SER A 152 -8.84 -3.90 0.24
N VAL A 153 -8.14 -4.68 1.06
CA VAL A 153 -6.99 -4.24 1.85
C VAL A 153 -5.73 -4.86 1.25
N VAL A 154 -4.80 -4.02 0.83
CA VAL A 154 -3.53 -4.45 0.23
C VAL A 154 -2.37 -3.95 1.07
N PHE A 155 -1.49 -4.88 1.46
CA PHE A 155 -0.27 -4.56 2.18
C PHE A 155 0.93 -4.61 1.22
N THR A 156 1.67 -3.51 1.09
CA THR A 156 2.96 -3.52 0.39
C THR A 156 4.01 -4.21 1.25
N SER A 157 4.38 -5.40 0.82
CA SER A 157 5.37 -6.27 1.46
C SER A 157 6.73 -6.17 0.76
N SER A 158 7.59 -7.16 0.98
CA SER A 158 8.93 -7.23 0.40
C SER A 158 9.41 -8.68 0.37
N GLY A 159 10.34 -9.00 -0.52
CA GLY A 159 11.01 -10.30 -0.54
C GLY A 159 11.71 -10.63 0.79
N VAL A 160 12.19 -9.60 1.54
CA VAL A 160 12.77 -9.81 2.88
C VAL A 160 11.73 -10.07 3.96
N GLY A 161 10.45 -9.88 3.69
CA GLY A 161 9.33 -10.29 4.55
C GLY A 161 8.96 -11.78 4.38
N ARG A 162 9.57 -12.48 3.41
CA ARG A 162 9.38 -13.91 3.15
C ARG A 162 10.63 -14.73 3.45
N ARG A 163 11.80 -14.11 3.31
CA ARG A 163 13.09 -14.70 3.64
C ARG A 163 14.00 -13.62 4.24
N GLY A 164 14.34 -13.79 5.53
CA GLY A 164 15.24 -12.87 6.23
C GLY A 164 16.61 -12.80 5.56
N ARG A 165 17.23 -11.63 5.61
CA ARG A 165 18.58 -11.37 5.12
C ARG A 165 19.37 -10.60 6.17
N ALA A 166 20.64 -10.91 6.29
CA ALA A 166 21.57 -10.17 7.17
C ALA A 166 21.51 -8.66 6.86
N GLN A 167 21.63 -7.83 7.88
CA GLN A 167 21.61 -6.38 7.83
C GLN A 167 20.25 -5.73 7.43
N TRP A 168 19.16 -6.48 7.43
CA TRP A 168 17.82 -5.92 7.15
C TRP A 168 16.98 -5.71 8.41
N GLY A 169 17.48 -6.08 9.56
CA GLY A 169 16.98 -5.80 10.91
C GLY A 169 15.47 -5.65 11.03
N ALA A 170 15.04 -4.54 11.62
CA ALA A 170 13.63 -4.25 11.85
C ALA A 170 12.79 -4.24 10.57
N TYR A 171 13.34 -3.77 9.43
CA TYR A 171 12.59 -3.77 8.18
C TYR A 171 12.15 -5.17 7.75
N ALA A 172 13.07 -6.15 7.75
CA ALA A 172 12.72 -7.52 7.40
C ALA A 172 11.67 -8.07 8.37
N VAL A 173 11.91 -7.93 9.68
CA VAL A 173 10.98 -8.40 10.72
C VAL A 173 9.61 -7.74 10.58
N SER A 174 9.55 -6.43 10.33
CA SER A 174 8.28 -5.73 10.12
C SER A 174 7.52 -6.26 8.89
N LYS A 175 8.21 -6.61 7.81
CA LYS A 175 7.55 -7.16 6.62
C LYS A 175 7.07 -8.61 6.82
N PHE A 176 7.75 -9.43 7.66
CA PHE A 176 7.20 -10.70 8.13
C PHE A 176 5.94 -10.49 8.97
N ALA A 177 5.95 -9.51 9.89
CA ALA A 177 4.79 -9.20 10.71
C ALA A 177 3.59 -8.72 9.88
N VAL A 178 3.84 -7.92 8.84
CA VAL A 178 2.80 -7.48 7.89
C VAL A 178 2.19 -8.65 7.12
N GLU A 179 3.00 -9.64 6.70
CA GLU A 179 2.48 -10.88 6.08
C GLU A 179 1.59 -11.65 7.06
N GLY A 180 1.99 -11.76 8.33
CA GLY A 180 1.17 -12.39 9.37
C GLY A 180 -0.13 -11.63 9.65
N LEU A 181 -0.07 -10.29 9.72
CA LEU A 181 -1.25 -9.45 9.89
C LEU A 181 -2.22 -9.62 8.71
N MET A 182 -1.71 -9.68 7.50
CA MET A 182 -2.49 -9.94 6.29
C MET A 182 -3.23 -11.28 6.37
N GLU A 183 -2.55 -12.35 6.75
CA GLU A 183 -3.14 -13.69 6.85
C GLU A 183 -4.23 -13.77 7.92
N VAL A 184 -3.98 -13.22 9.11
CA VAL A 184 -4.95 -13.19 10.21
C VAL A 184 -6.20 -12.42 9.78
N LEU A 185 -6.03 -11.21 9.22
CA LEU A 185 -7.17 -10.40 8.78
C LEU A 185 -7.95 -11.05 7.63
N ALA A 186 -7.25 -11.73 6.71
CA ALA A 186 -7.90 -12.46 5.63
C ALA A 186 -8.77 -13.61 6.13
N ASP A 187 -8.31 -14.37 7.13
CA ASP A 187 -9.07 -15.45 7.76
C ASP A 187 -10.28 -14.93 8.53
N GLU A 188 -10.12 -13.87 9.33
CA GLU A 188 -11.20 -13.22 10.07
C GLU A 188 -12.31 -12.68 9.16
N THR A 189 -11.96 -12.16 7.98
CA THR A 189 -12.93 -11.57 7.03
C THR A 189 -13.51 -12.58 6.04
N ALA A 190 -12.93 -13.76 5.92
CA ALA A 190 -13.30 -14.78 4.93
C ALA A 190 -14.78 -15.18 5.02
N ARG A 191 -15.33 -15.34 6.22
CA ARG A 191 -16.73 -15.75 6.42
C ARG A 191 -17.76 -14.73 5.89
N ALA A 192 -17.48 -13.44 6.07
CA ALA A 192 -18.34 -12.37 5.58
C ALA A 192 -18.18 -12.16 4.06
N GLY A 193 -16.97 -12.42 3.54
CA GLY A 193 -16.63 -12.37 2.12
C GLY A 193 -16.67 -10.97 1.49
N ARG A 194 -16.81 -9.92 2.31
CA ARG A 194 -16.93 -8.53 1.85
C ARG A 194 -15.59 -7.79 1.79
N VAL A 195 -14.61 -8.23 2.56
CA VAL A 195 -13.28 -7.62 2.64
C VAL A 195 -12.24 -8.63 2.19
N ARG A 196 -11.57 -8.35 1.11
CA ARG A 196 -10.43 -9.12 0.60
C ARG A 196 -9.14 -8.53 1.15
N VAL A 197 -8.23 -9.37 1.57
CA VAL A 197 -6.96 -8.94 2.19
C VAL A 197 -5.81 -9.68 1.53
N ASN A 198 -4.88 -8.96 0.94
CA ASN A 198 -3.75 -9.56 0.25
C ASN A 198 -2.45 -8.78 0.50
N SER A 199 -1.30 -9.41 0.28
CA SER A 199 -0.01 -8.74 0.28
C SER A 199 0.63 -8.72 -1.10
N LEU A 200 1.43 -7.68 -1.37
CA LEU A 200 2.13 -7.50 -2.62
C LEU A 200 3.58 -7.12 -2.39
N ASN A 201 4.50 -7.90 -2.94
CA ASN A 201 5.92 -7.54 -3.06
C ASN A 201 6.17 -6.91 -4.44
N PRO A 202 6.48 -5.60 -4.52
CA PRO A 202 6.75 -4.94 -5.79
C PRO A 202 8.11 -5.33 -6.40
N GLY A 203 8.99 -5.99 -5.62
CA GLY A 203 10.35 -6.27 -6.03
C GLY A 203 11.26 -5.03 -6.02
N ALA A 204 12.35 -5.11 -6.77
CA ALA A 204 13.28 -4.00 -6.92
C ALA A 204 12.64 -2.90 -7.78
N THR A 205 12.31 -1.77 -7.16
CA THR A 205 11.59 -0.65 -7.79
C THR A 205 12.36 0.63 -7.58
N ARG A 206 12.44 1.48 -8.59
CA ARG A 206 13.11 2.78 -8.57
C ARG A 206 12.41 3.76 -7.63
N THR A 207 12.84 3.78 -6.38
CA THR A 207 12.31 4.63 -5.30
C THR A 207 13.45 5.19 -4.45
N ALA A 208 13.18 6.25 -3.69
CA ALA A 208 14.14 6.81 -2.72
C ALA A 208 14.54 5.76 -1.66
N MET A 209 13.61 4.93 -1.18
CA MET A 209 13.90 3.84 -0.24
C MET A 209 14.86 2.82 -0.85
N ARG A 210 14.69 2.46 -2.14
CA ARG A 210 15.60 1.54 -2.83
C ARG A 210 16.99 2.12 -2.96
N ALA A 211 17.10 3.39 -3.35
CA ALA A 211 18.39 4.08 -3.44
C ALA A 211 19.11 4.14 -2.09
N ALA A 212 18.39 4.38 -0.99
CA ALA A 212 18.96 4.32 0.36
C ALA A 212 19.41 2.90 0.76
N ALA A 213 18.68 1.86 0.33
CA ALA A 213 19.04 0.47 0.63
C ALA A 213 20.23 -0.04 -0.20
N TYR A 214 20.42 0.49 -1.40
CA TYR A 214 21.46 0.07 -2.37
C TYR A 214 22.07 1.30 -3.05
N PRO A 215 22.97 2.04 -2.37
CA PRO A 215 23.53 3.30 -2.89
C PRO A 215 24.32 3.13 -4.20
N ASP A 216 24.95 1.96 -4.39
CA ASP A 216 25.79 1.66 -5.57
C ASP A 216 24.99 1.12 -6.77
N GLU A 217 23.67 0.92 -6.63
CA GLU A 217 22.84 0.40 -7.72
C GLU A 217 22.43 1.52 -8.69
N ASP A 218 22.55 1.29 -10.00
CA ASP A 218 22.06 2.26 -11.00
C ASP A 218 20.52 2.32 -10.98
N PRO A 219 19.91 3.43 -10.54
CA PRO A 219 18.45 3.52 -10.49
C PRO A 219 17.77 3.36 -11.86
N ARG A 220 18.49 3.64 -12.96
CA ARG A 220 17.95 3.52 -14.32
C ARG A 220 17.78 2.07 -14.77
N ALA A 221 18.49 1.13 -14.13
CA ALA A 221 18.32 -0.31 -14.35
C ALA A 221 17.04 -0.88 -13.69
N LEU A 222 16.37 -0.09 -12.85
CA LEU A 222 15.19 -0.52 -12.11
C LEU A 222 13.90 -0.03 -12.78
N PRO A 223 12.83 -0.86 -12.76
CA PRO A 223 11.53 -0.43 -13.22
C PRO A 223 11.01 0.75 -12.35
N PRO A 224 10.38 1.75 -12.97
CA PRO A 224 9.71 2.79 -12.22
C PRO A 224 8.45 2.24 -11.52
N PRO A 225 7.93 2.91 -10.47
CA PRO A 225 6.72 2.47 -9.77
C PRO A 225 5.53 2.22 -10.68
N VAL A 226 5.37 3.00 -11.74
CA VAL A 226 4.24 2.89 -12.69
C VAL A 226 4.16 1.52 -13.38
N ASP A 227 5.27 0.83 -13.57
CA ASP A 227 5.30 -0.48 -14.22
C ASP A 227 4.63 -1.59 -13.40
N HIS A 228 4.40 -1.34 -12.10
CA HIS A 228 3.75 -2.29 -11.19
C HIS A 228 2.24 -2.06 -11.04
N MET A 229 1.72 -0.94 -11.56
CA MET A 229 0.35 -0.51 -11.24
C MET A 229 -0.73 -1.46 -11.74
N GLY A 230 -0.47 -2.26 -12.76
CA GLY A 230 -1.40 -3.30 -13.18
C GLY A 230 -1.82 -4.25 -12.06
N LEU A 231 -0.85 -4.74 -11.26
CA LEU A 231 -1.15 -5.62 -10.11
C LEU A 231 -1.85 -4.86 -8.96
N TYR A 232 -1.46 -3.61 -8.70
CA TYR A 232 -2.14 -2.78 -7.70
C TYR A 232 -3.60 -2.51 -8.07
N LEU A 233 -3.87 -2.20 -9.33
CA LEU A 233 -5.23 -2.01 -9.87
C LEU A 233 -6.04 -3.30 -9.81
N TYR A 234 -5.47 -4.43 -10.23
CA TYR A 234 -6.11 -5.74 -10.14
C TYR A 234 -6.55 -6.07 -8.72
N LEU A 235 -5.65 -5.93 -7.73
CA LEU A 235 -5.93 -6.24 -6.34
C LEU A 235 -6.95 -5.27 -5.72
N MET A 236 -6.93 -3.99 -6.10
CA MET A 236 -7.85 -2.98 -5.58
C MET A 236 -9.22 -3.05 -6.25
N GLY A 237 -9.28 -3.53 -7.48
CA GLY A 237 -10.49 -3.60 -8.30
C GLY A 237 -11.32 -4.87 -8.13
N PRO A 238 -12.51 -4.91 -8.74
CA PRO A 238 -13.41 -6.07 -8.69
C PRO A 238 -12.89 -7.30 -9.43
N ASP A 239 -11.89 -7.15 -10.31
CA ASP A 239 -11.34 -8.26 -11.10
C ASP A 239 -10.60 -9.30 -10.24
N SER A 240 -10.24 -8.95 -9.01
CA SER A 240 -9.71 -9.89 -8.00
C SER A 240 -10.75 -10.32 -6.95
N ARG A 241 -12.06 -10.18 -7.26
CA ARG A 241 -13.11 -10.63 -6.34
C ARG A 241 -12.96 -12.11 -6.00
N GLY A 242 -13.07 -12.44 -4.71
CA GLY A 242 -12.84 -13.79 -4.20
C GLY A 242 -11.37 -14.15 -3.94
N ILE A 243 -10.42 -13.29 -4.31
CA ILE A 243 -8.99 -13.49 -4.03
C ILE A 243 -8.65 -12.83 -2.68
N THR A 244 -8.39 -13.63 -1.67
CA THR A 244 -8.02 -13.18 -0.31
C THR A 244 -6.98 -14.10 0.31
N GLY A 245 -6.17 -13.62 1.26
CA GLY A 245 -5.12 -14.38 1.94
C GLY A 245 -3.92 -14.72 1.04
N GLN A 246 -3.78 -14.05 -0.11
CA GLN A 246 -2.74 -14.37 -1.08
C GLN A 246 -1.56 -13.39 -1.01
N ARG A 247 -0.37 -13.94 -1.30
CA ARG A 247 0.90 -13.22 -1.36
C ARG A 247 1.33 -13.09 -2.82
N PHE A 248 1.36 -11.87 -3.33
CA PHE A 248 1.73 -11.59 -4.71
C PHE A 248 3.17 -11.10 -4.83
N ASP A 249 3.83 -11.49 -5.92
CA ASP A 249 5.11 -10.95 -6.37
C ASP A 249 4.93 -10.30 -7.75
N ALA A 250 5.19 -8.99 -7.86
CA ALA A 250 5.00 -8.27 -9.12
C ALA A 250 5.85 -8.85 -10.27
N ALA A 251 7.04 -9.35 -9.96
CA ALA A 251 7.92 -9.95 -10.97
C ALA A 251 7.45 -11.33 -11.48
N ALA A 252 6.65 -12.04 -10.69
CA ALA A 252 6.16 -13.37 -11.03
C ALA A 252 4.68 -13.38 -11.44
N TRP A 253 3.99 -12.24 -11.24
CA TRP A 253 2.58 -12.15 -11.52
C TRP A 253 2.29 -12.07 -13.03
N SER A 254 1.39 -12.92 -13.47
CA SER A 254 0.78 -12.85 -14.79
C SER A 254 -0.72 -12.61 -14.62
N SER A 255 -1.29 -11.77 -15.49
CA SER A 255 -2.73 -11.52 -15.49
C SER A 255 -3.53 -12.82 -15.57
N PRO A 256 -4.59 -12.99 -14.78
CA PRO A 256 -5.60 -14.02 -15.05
C PRO A 256 -6.16 -13.84 -16.47
N ARG A 257 -6.38 -14.94 -17.16
CA ARG A 257 -6.99 -14.96 -18.51
C ARG A 257 -8.47 -14.71 -18.42
#